data_7fdd5d4542e31191d9b22f72b855db65
#
_entry.id   7fdd5d4542e31191d9b22f72b855db65
#
_cell.length_a   1.000
_cell.length_b   1.000
_cell.length_c   1.000
_cell.angle_alpha   90.00
_cell.angle_beta   90.00
_cell.angle_gamma   90.00
#
_symmetry.space_group_name_H-M   'P 1'
#
loop_
_entity.id
_entity.type
_entity.pdbx_description
1 polymer ?
#
loop_
_entity_poly.entity_id
_entity_poly.type
_entity_poly.pdbx_seq_one_letter_code
_entity_poly.pdbx_strand_id
1 'polypeptide(L)'
;NHIQKIINQIDSVESSNVRINDSGVLLVEVIERKPVAVYRENDDLALIDLKGYKINNIFSRNDRKDLPLIVGTEGNYQVKEALEIYQLLSIYLNEIRGLIRIGERRWDIIFKNNKRIKLPEKYPKRSLRKFLSSDKSYLISSNDFVIIDLRFTNKIILRKLTEDFTKPDIKVN
;
A
#
# COMPACT_ATOMS: atom_id res chain seq x y z
N ASN A 1 28.71 -6.82 -18.87
CA ASN A 1 29.00 -5.55 -19.51
C ASN A 1 28.94 -4.42 -18.45
N HIS A 2 29.99 -3.56 -18.39
CA HIS A 2 30.10 -2.48 -17.39
C HIS A 2 28.99 -1.44 -17.55
N ILE A 3 28.66 -1.07 -18.79
CA ILE A 3 27.58 -0.11 -19.09
C ILE A 3 26.24 -0.62 -18.61
N GLN A 4 25.92 -1.89 -18.81
CA GLN A 4 24.69 -2.50 -18.33
C GLN A 4 24.55 -2.44 -16.80
N LYS A 5 25.67 -2.65 -16.08
CA LYS A 5 25.67 -2.53 -14.61
C LYS A 5 25.35 -1.12 -14.14
N ILE A 6 25.91 -0.09 -14.82
CA ILE A 6 25.64 1.31 -14.52
C ILE A 6 24.16 1.64 -14.76
N ILE A 7 23.60 1.22 -15.90
CA ILE A 7 22.19 1.47 -16.23
C ILE A 7 21.25 0.79 -15.22
N ASN A 8 21.57 -0.46 -14.83
CA ASN A 8 20.75 -1.20 -13.86
C ASN A 8 20.84 -0.67 -12.41
N GLN A 9 21.73 0.30 -12.13
CA GLN A 9 21.77 1.02 -10.83
C GLN A 9 20.77 2.19 -10.77
N ILE A 10 20.17 2.57 -11.89
CA ILE A 10 19.13 3.61 -11.93
C ILE A 10 17.84 3.02 -11.37
N ASP A 11 17.29 3.63 -10.32
CA ASP A 11 16.14 3.10 -9.59
C ASP A 11 14.91 2.87 -10.47
N SER A 12 14.69 3.72 -11.48
CA SER A 12 13.58 3.59 -12.44
C SER A 12 13.75 2.47 -13.46
N VAL A 13 14.94 1.87 -13.55
CA VAL A 13 15.23 0.78 -14.50
C VAL A 13 14.96 -0.58 -13.86
N GLU A 14 14.07 -1.36 -14.48
CA GLU A 14 13.85 -2.75 -14.08
C GLU A 14 14.93 -3.66 -14.62
N SER A 15 15.29 -3.48 -15.91
CA SER A 15 16.36 -4.23 -16.56
C SER A 15 16.85 -3.47 -17.79
N SER A 16 18.06 -3.79 -18.23
CA SER A 16 18.61 -3.30 -19.49
C SER A 16 19.33 -4.40 -20.25
N ASN A 17 19.36 -4.28 -21.58
CA ASN A 17 20.13 -5.11 -22.45
C ASN A 17 21.06 -4.21 -23.30
N VAL A 18 22.36 -4.50 -23.27
CA VAL A 18 23.37 -3.69 -23.95
C VAL A 18 24.16 -4.59 -24.91
N ARG A 19 24.09 -4.28 -26.20
CA ARG A 19 24.77 -5.02 -27.25
C ARG A 19 25.42 -4.09 -28.27
N ILE A 20 26.43 -4.57 -28.97
CA ILE A 20 27.03 -3.88 -30.12
C ILE A 20 26.55 -4.60 -31.38
N ASN A 21 26.05 -3.85 -32.35
CA ASN A 21 25.65 -4.41 -33.65
C ASN A 21 26.87 -4.61 -34.57
N ASP A 22 26.65 -5.23 -35.75
CA ASP A 22 27.69 -5.52 -36.72
C ASP A 22 28.40 -4.27 -37.28
N SER A 23 27.76 -3.12 -37.18
CA SER A 23 28.30 -1.80 -37.57
C SER A 23 29.08 -1.11 -36.45
N GLY A 24 29.29 -1.75 -35.30
CA GLY A 24 30.02 -1.19 -34.17
C GLY A 24 29.17 -0.21 -33.32
N VAL A 25 27.86 -0.08 -33.56
CA VAL A 25 26.95 0.81 -32.81
C VAL A 25 26.48 0.13 -31.55
N LEU A 26 26.60 0.85 -30.44
CA LEU A 26 26.05 0.41 -29.14
C LEU A 26 24.52 0.56 -29.11
N LEU A 27 23.83 -0.55 -28.96
CA LEU A 27 22.39 -0.60 -28.78
C LEU A 27 22.08 -0.83 -27.30
N VAL A 28 21.22 0.03 -26.72
CA VAL A 28 20.77 -0.05 -25.32
C VAL A 28 19.25 -0.14 -25.31
N GLU A 29 18.74 -1.26 -24.83
CA GLU A 29 17.31 -1.48 -24.60
C GLU A 29 17.07 -1.39 -23.10
N VAL A 30 16.10 -0.59 -22.66
CA VAL A 30 15.78 -0.37 -21.24
C VAL A 30 14.31 -0.72 -20.98
N ILE A 31 14.07 -1.49 -19.94
CA ILE A 31 12.74 -1.74 -19.41
C ILE A 31 12.60 -0.93 -18.12
N GLU A 32 11.65 0.00 -18.10
CA GLU A 32 11.38 0.83 -16.96
C GLU A 32 10.46 0.13 -15.97
N ARG A 33 10.67 0.39 -14.66
CA ARG A 33 9.77 -0.08 -13.60
C ARG A 33 8.42 0.61 -13.71
N LYS A 34 7.35 -0.15 -13.55
CA LYS A 34 5.97 0.39 -13.53
C LYS A 34 5.53 0.63 -12.10
N PRO A 35 5.16 1.86 -11.72
CA PRO A 35 4.67 2.16 -10.39
C PRO A 35 3.28 1.53 -10.18
N VAL A 36 3.08 0.86 -9.04
CA VAL A 36 1.83 0.21 -8.67
C VAL A 36 1.24 0.76 -7.37
N ALA A 37 2.06 1.45 -6.56
CA ALA A 37 1.63 2.08 -5.31
C ALA A 37 2.51 3.28 -4.97
N VAL A 38 1.98 4.17 -4.15
CA VAL A 38 2.75 5.15 -3.38
C VAL A 38 3.11 4.51 -2.05
N TYR A 39 4.37 4.54 -1.69
CA TYR A 39 4.88 4.05 -0.42
C TYR A 39 5.34 5.22 0.45
N ARG A 40 4.93 5.19 1.71
CA ARG A 40 5.34 6.17 2.72
C ARG A 40 6.04 5.49 3.87
N GLU A 41 7.26 5.92 4.14
CA GLU A 41 8.03 5.54 5.30
C GLU A 41 8.54 6.79 5.98
N ASN A 42 8.14 7.00 7.23
CA ASN A 42 8.34 8.27 7.93
C ASN A 42 7.74 9.45 7.12
N ASP A 43 8.56 10.42 6.74
CA ASP A 43 8.16 11.58 5.93
C ASP A 43 8.46 11.40 4.44
N ASP A 44 9.12 10.32 4.04
CA ASP A 44 9.49 10.05 2.67
C ASP A 44 8.34 9.41 1.89
N LEU A 45 8.05 9.93 0.70
CA LEU A 45 7.11 9.39 -0.26
C LEU A 45 7.86 8.93 -1.50
N ALA A 46 7.61 7.68 -1.92
CA ALA A 46 8.20 7.12 -3.11
C ALA A 46 7.17 6.34 -3.94
N LEU A 47 7.37 6.26 -5.24
CA LEU A 47 6.70 5.28 -6.09
C LEU A 47 7.39 3.93 -5.94
N ILE A 48 6.61 2.84 -5.88
CA ILE A 48 7.15 1.48 -5.81
C ILE A 48 6.55 0.60 -6.90
N ASP A 49 7.36 -0.35 -7.37
CA ASP A 49 6.93 -1.38 -8.29
C ASP A 49 6.29 -2.59 -7.56
N LEU A 50 5.85 -3.60 -8.33
CA LEU A 50 5.21 -4.81 -7.80
C LEU A 50 6.15 -5.70 -6.97
N LYS A 51 7.45 -5.47 -7.04
CA LYS A 51 8.48 -6.16 -6.24
C LYS A 51 8.85 -5.38 -4.97
N GLY A 52 8.29 -4.16 -4.81
CA GLY A 52 8.55 -3.27 -3.68
C GLY A 52 9.80 -2.40 -3.83
N TYR A 53 10.43 -2.38 -5.03
CA TYR A 53 11.54 -1.48 -5.30
C TYR A 53 11.06 -0.05 -5.44
N LYS A 54 11.78 0.89 -4.81
CA LYS A 54 11.56 2.33 -4.98
C LYS A 54 12.00 2.74 -6.38
N ILE A 55 11.14 3.48 -7.09
CA ILE A 55 11.38 3.97 -8.46
C ILE A 55 11.92 5.39 -8.42
N ASN A 56 11.21 6.27 -7.72
CA ASN A 56 11.59 7.66 -7.48
C ASN A 56 10.80 8.22 -6.30
N ASN A 57 11.34 9.25 -5.68
CA ASN A 57 10.61 10.01 -4.66
C ASN A 57 9.61 10.96 -5.32
N ILE A 58 8.52 11.25 -4.61
CA ILE A 58 7.52 12.25 -4.97
C ILE A 58 7.37 13.25 -3.83
N PHE A 59 7.01 14.49 -4.15
CA PHE A 59 6.93 15.57 -3.16
C PHE A 59 5.58 15.56 -2.43
N SER A 60 4.53 15.11 -3.09
CA SER A 60 3.18 15.13 -2.55
C SER A 60 2.40 13.88 -2.93
N ARG A 61 1.53 13.44 -2.00
CA ARG A 61 0.54 12.40 -2.30
C ARG A 61 -0.38 12.79 -3.46
N ASN A 62 -0.57 14.09 -3.67
CA ASN A 62 -1.41 14.61 -4.74
C ASN A 62 -0.86 14.34 -6.14
N ASP A 63 0.45 14.11 -6.27
CA ASP A 63 1.10 13.85 -7.56
C ASP A 63 0.64 12.52 -8.18
N ARG A 64 0.25 11.55 -7.34
CA ARG A 64 -0.18 10.21 -7.76
C ARG A 64 -1.39 9.71 -6.95
N LYS A 65 -2.50 10.44 -7.00
CA LYS A 65 -3.80 10.04 -6.37
C LYS A 65 -4.40 8.78 -6.99
N ASP A 66 -4.03 8.48 -8.21
CA ASP A 66 -4.43 7.29 -8.97
C ASP A 66 -3.92 5.98 -8.35
N LEU A 67 -2.80 6.03 -7.62
CA LEU A 67 -2.19 4.85 -7.02
C LEU A 67 -2.63 4.67 -5.55
N PRO A 68 -2.73 3.43 -5.06
CA PRO A 68 -2.98 3.15 -3.65
C PRO A 68 -1.81 3.59 -2.76
N LEU A 69 -2.10 3.97 -1.50
CA LEU A 69 -1.10 4.37 -0.52
C LEU A 69 -0.80 3.23 0.46
N ILE A 70 0.46 2.88 0.58
CA ILE A 70 1.00 1.92 1.56
C ILE A 70 1.90 2.68 2.52
N VAL A 71 1.72 2.49 3.82
CA VAL A 71 2.45 3.21 4.87
C VAL A 71 3.09 2.23 5.85
N GLY A 72 4.25 2.58 6.38
CA GLY A 72 4.92 1.89 7.48
C GLY A 72 6.09 1.02 7.06
N THR A 73 6.98 0.78 8.01
CA THR A 73 8.22 0.02 7.82
C THR A 73 7.96 -1.33 7.17
N GLU A 74 8.78 -1.66 6.17
CA GLU A 74 8.70 -2.90 5.37
C GLU A 74 7.37 -3.10 4.61
N GLY A 75 6.50 -2.08 4.56
CA GLY A 75 5.24 -2.16 3.82
C GLY A 75 5.44 -2.37 2.32
N ASN A 76 6.53 -1.86 1.76
CA ASN A 76 6.88 -2.03 0.35
C ASN A 76 7.18 -3.49 -0.02
N TYR A 77 7.80 -4.27 0.86
CA TYR A 77 8.06 -5.70 0.60
C TYR A 77 6.79 -6.56 0.58
N GLN A 78 5.70 -6.04 1.12
CA GLN A 78 4.39 -6.69 1.14
C GLN A 78 3.38 -6.04 0.17
N VAL A 79 3.87 -5.34 -0.85
CA VAL A 79 3.03 -4.61 -1.83
C VAL A 79 1.98 -5.52 -2.49
N LYS A 80 2.31 -6.75 -2.82
CA LYS A 80 1.36 -7.72 -3.42
C LYS A 80 0.19 -7.98 -2.50
N GLU A 81 0.46 -8.28 -1.21
CA GLU A 81 -0.61 -8.50 -0.22
C GLU A 81 -1.46 -7.25 -0.02
N ALA A 82 -0.83 -6.08 0.02
CA ALA A 82 -1.54 -4.80 0.13
C ALA A 82 -2.48 -4.57 -1.06
N LEU A 83 -2.01 -4.80 -2.30
CA LEU A 83 -2.84 -4.66 -3.50
C LEU A 83 -4.00 -5.64 -3.53
N GLU A 84 -3.81 -6.89 -3.07
CA GLU A 84 -4.90 -7.86 -2.94
C GLU A 84 -5.95 -7.44 -1.89
N ILE A 85 -5.53 -6.78 -0.79
CA ILE A 85 -6.45 -6.18 0.18
C ILE A 85 -7.23 -5.03 -0.46
N TYR A 86 -6.57 -4.13 -1.21
CA TYR A 86 -7.25 -3.08 -1.97
C TYR A 86 -8.26 -3.63 -2.97
N GLN A 87 -7.92 -4.72 -3.65
CA GLN A 87 -8.82 -5.38 -4.60
C GLN A 87 -10.10 -5.90 -3.92
N LEU A 88 -10.00 -6.47 -2.71
CA LEU A 88 -11.16 -6.86 -1.93
C LEU A 88 -12.06 -5.69 -1.54
N LEU A 89 -11.47 -4.50 -1.43
CA LEU A 89 -12.15 -3.25 -1.06
C LEU A 89 -12.51 -2.39 -2.28
N SER A 90 -12.63 -2.98 -3.47
CA SER A 90 -12.82 -2.26 -4.74
C SER A 90 -13.97 -1.25 -4.72
N ILE A 91 -15.09 -1.57 -4.05
CA ILE A 91 -16.26 -0.68 -3.94
C ILE A 91 -16.03 0.49 -2.97
N TYR A 92 -15.01 0.45 -2.12
CA TYR A 92 -14.68 1.46 -1.13
C TYR A 92 -13.41 2.26 -1.46
N LEU A 93 -12.79 2.07 -2.64
CA LEU A 93 -11.49 2.67 -2.98
C LEU A 93 -11.48 4.19 -2.81
N ASN A 94 -12.58 4.85 -3.17
CA ASN A 94 -12.70 6.31 -3.04
C ASN A 94 -12.77 6.79 -1.58
N GLU A 95 -13.09 5.91 -0.64
CA GLU A 95 -13.19 6.21 0.78
C GLU A 95 -11.90 5.86 1.54
N ILE A 96 -11.03 5.03 0.95
CA ILE A 96 -9.79 4.60 1.59
C ILE A 96 -8.74 5.70 1.47
N ARG A 97 -8.10 6.01 2.61
CA ARG A 97 -6.92 6.87 2.67
C ARG A 97 -5.64 6.09 2.39
N GLY A 98 -5.50 4.90 2.98
CA GLY A 98 -4.32 4.05 2.82
C GLY A 98 -4.37 2.79 3.65
N LEU A 99 -3.41 1.90 3.40
CA LEU A 99 -3.11 0.75 4.23
C LEU A 99 -1.84 1.02 5.03
N ILE A 100 -1.88 0.72 6.34
CA ILE A 100 -0.72 0.89 7.23
C ILE A 100 -0.23 -0.48 7.68
N ARG A 101 1.08 -0.72 7.48
CA ARG A 101 1.77 -1.88 8.05
C ARG A 101 2.11 -1.59 9.50
N ILE A 102 1.58 -2.36 10.43
CA ILE A 102 1.77 -2.18 11.88
C ILE A 102 2.69 -3.26 12.42
N GLY A 103 3.83 -2.83 12.98
CA GLY A 103 4.83 -3.72 13.57
C GLY A 103 5.30 -4.78 12.58
N GLU A 104 5.41 -4.41 11.30
CA GLU A 104 5.93 -5.25 10.19
C GLU A 104 5.16 -6.55 9.95
N ARG A 105 3.99 -6.73 10.57
CA ARG A 105 3.28 -8.02 10.57
C ARG A 105 1.82 -7.98 10.19
N ARG A 106 1.08 -6.89 10.44
CA ARG A 106 -0.36 -6.82 10.16
C ARG A 106 -0.74 -5.55 9.42
N TRP A 107 -1.92 -5.54 8.83
CA TRP A 107 -2.46 -4.39 8.13
C TRP A 107 -3.61 -3.74 8.90
N ASP A 108 -3.59 -2.42 8.93
CA ASP A 108 -4.74 -1.60 9.28
C ASP A 108 -5.18 -0.83 8.02
N ILE A 109 -6.48 -0.84 7.73
CA ILE A 109 -7.08 -0.08 6.64
C ILE A 109 -7.57 1.23 7.22
N ILE A 110 -7.15 2.35 6.67
CA ILE A 110 -7.54 3.69 7.11
C ILE A 110 -8.44 4.33 6.06
N PHE A 111 -9.60 4.78 6.50
CA PHE A 111 -10.56 5.51 5.67
C PHE A 111 -10.39 7.03 5.81
N LYS A 112 -10.90 7.80 4.84
CA LYS A 112 -10.83 9.27 4.83
C LYS A 112 -11.55 9.90 6.03
N ASN A 113 -12.60 9.26 6.55
CA ASN A 113 -13.33 9.66 7.76
C ASN A 113 -12.66 9.19 9.07
N ASN A 114 -11.37 8.81 9.02
CA ASN A 114 -10.56 8.28 10.13
C ASN A 114 -11.02 6.92 10.69
N LYS A 115 -12.02 6.28 10.10
CA LYS A 115 -12.38 4.90 10.44
C LYS A 115 -11.20 3.97 10.16
N ARG A 116 -11.02 2.97 11.02
CA ARG A 116 -9.94 2.00 10.93
C ARG A 116 -10.49 0.58 11.00
N ILE A 117 -10.07 -0.27 10.05
CA ILE A 117 -10.28 -1.71 10.14
C ILE A 117 -8.93 -2.35 10.48
N LYS A 118 -8.84 -3.07 11.60
CA LYS A 118 -7.63 -3.79 12.03
C LYS A 118 -7.71 -5.23 11.56
N LEU A 119 -6.77 -5.65 10.72
CA LEU A 119 -6.69 -7.02 10.22
C LEU A 119 -5.80 -7.89 11.11
N PRO A 120 -6.05 -9.20 11.19
CA PRO A 120 -5.15 -10.14 11.86
C PRO A 120 -3.84 -10.27 11.09
N GLU A 121 -2.79 -10.70 11.80
CA GLU A 121 -1.50 -11.02 11.19
C GLU A 121 -1.62 -12.24 10.27
N LYS A 122 -2.28 -13.30 10.75
CA LYS A 122 -2.49 -14.52 9.96
C LYS A 122 -3.79 -14.44 9.15
N TYR A 123 -3.69 -14.70 7.86
CA TYR A 123 -4.82 -14.74 6.91
C TYR A 123 -5.66 -13.45 6.84
N PRO A 124 -5.04 -12.25 6.71
CA PRO A 124 -5.76 -10.97 6.72
C PRO A 124 -6.83 -10.89 5.64
N LYS A 125 -6.54 -11.37 4.43
CA LYS A 125 -7.47 -11.38 3.29
C LYS A 125 -8.69 -12.28 3.54
N ARG A 126 -8.50 -13.43 4.17
CA ARG A 126 -9.61 -14.33 4.53
C ARG A 126 -10.52 -13.70 5.57
N SER A 127 -9.95 -13.06 6.59
CA SER A 127 -10.71 -12.36 7.62
C SER A 127 -11.51 -11.19 7.03
N LEU A 128 -10.86 -10.38 6.18
CA LEU A 128 -11.53 -9.29 5.49
C LEU A 128 -12.66 -9.78 4.59
N ARG A 129 -12.44 -10.80 3.77
CA ARG A 129 -13.46 -11.38 2.89
C ARG A 129 -14.65 -11.89 3.69
N LYS A 130 -14.42 -12.61 4.80
CA LYS A 130 -15.48 -13.08 5.69
C LYS A 130 -16.32 -11.93 6.24
N PHE A 131 -15.66 -10.84 6.64
CA PHE A 131 -16.33 -9.64 7.14
C PHE A 131 -17.17 -8.97 6.04
N LEU A 132 -16.60 -8.77 4.86
CA LEU A 132 -17.29 -8.13 3.71
C LEU A 132 -18.50 -8.93 3.23
N SER A 133 -18.46 -10.26 3.35
CA SER A 133 -19.59 -11.14 2.99
C SER A 133 -20.62 -11.33 4.10
N SER A 134 -20.40 -10.72 5.27
CA SER A 134 -21.35 -10.83 6.38
C SER A 134 -22.37 -9.69 6.36
N ASP A 135 -23.45 -9.89 7.10
CA ASP A 135 -24.46 -8.88 7.40
C ASP A 135 -23.90 -7.62 8.11
N LYS A 136 -22.67 -7.71 8.63
CA LYS A 136 -21.98 -6.62 9.35
C LYS A 136 -21.16 -5.71 8.46
N SER A 137 -21.11 -5.96 7.16
CA SER A 137 -20.34 -5.13 6.19
C SER A 137 -20.82 -3.67 6.16
N TYR A 138 -22.09 -3.39 6.47
CA TYR A 138 -22.65 -2.03 6.62
C TYR A 138 -21.89 -1.15 7.62
N LEU A 139 -21.18 -1.76 8.58
CA LEU A 139 -20.38 -1.04 9.57
C LEU A 139 -19.27 -0.19 8.94
N ILE A 140 -18.86 -0.50 7.70
CA ILE A 140 -17.91 0.33 6.96
C ILE A 140 -18.52 1.71 6.70
N SER A 141 -19.77 1.77 6.28
CA SER A 141 -20.47 3.03 5.96
C SER A 141 -21.15 3.67 7.17
N SER A 142 -21.35 2.93 8.28
CA SER A 142 -21.93 3.49 9.51
C SER A 142 -20.99 4.50 10.16
N ASN A 143 -21.51 5.60 10.67
CA ASN A 143 -20.74 6.61 11.41
C ASN A 143 -20.66 6.35 12.92
N ASP A 144 -21.28 5.27 13.41
CA ASP A 144 -21.34 4.99 14.86
C ASP A 144 -20.02 4.48 15.45
N PHE A 145 -19.14 3.95 14.58
CA PHE A 145 -17.90 3.29 15.00
C PHE A 145 -16.71 3.82 14.26
N VAL A 146 -15.60 3.99 14.96
CA VAL A 146 -14.31 4.41 14.39
C VAL A 146 -13.33 3.27 14.23
N ILE A 147 -13.45 2.18 15.00
CA ILE A 147 -12.60 1.01 14.89
C ILE A 147 -13.44 -0.24 14.72
N ILE A 148 -13.11 -1.02 13.67
CA ILE A 148 -13.61 -2.36 13.42
C ILE A 148 -12.40 -3.29 13.54
N ASP A 149 -12.36 -4.08 14.62
CA ASP A 149 -11.22 -4.95 14.91
C ASP A 149 -11.53 -6.39 14.54
N LEU A 150 -10.92 -6.88 13.47
CA LEU A 150 -11.08 -8.22 12.91
C LEU A 150 -9.97 -9.19 13.34
N ARG A 151 -9.12 -8.81 14.29
CA ARG A 151 -7.98 -9.63 14.73
C ARG A 151 -8.39 -10.91 15.47
N PHE A 152 -9.62 -10.98 15.94
CA PHE A 152 -10.14 -12.12 16.70
C PHE A 152 -10.97 -13.03 15.80
N THR A 153 -10.70 -14.33 15.85
CA THR A 153 -11.31 -15.33 14.95
C THR A 153 -12.85 -15.42 15.08
N ASN A 154 -13.37 -15.28 16.32
CA ASN A 154 -14.77 -15.55 16.61
C ASN A 154 -15.59 -14.32 17.00
N LYS A 155 -14.99 -13.13 17.00
CA LYS A 155 -15.68 -11.89 17.37
C LYS A 155 -15.12 -10.70 16.62
N ILE A 156 -15.99 -9.72 16.35
CA ILE A 156 -15.62 -8.40 15.87
C ILE A 156 -15.72 -7.46 17.06
N ILE A 157 -14.66 -6.70 17.34
CA ILE A 157 -14.69 -5.67 18.37
C ILE A 157 -14.92 -4.33 17.70
N LEU A 158 -15.92 -3.61 18.17
CA LEU A 158 -16.26 -2.28 17.68
C LEU A 158 -15.93 -1.26 18.77
N ARG A 159 -15.35 -0.12 18.37
CA ARG A 159 -15.17 1.03 19.25
C ARG A 159 -15.92 2.22 18.67
N LYS A 160 -16.73 2.85 19.51
CA LYS A 160 -17.44 4.08 19.18
C LYS A 160 -16.48 5.28 19.19
N LEU A 161 -16.86 6.34 18.51
CA LEU A 161 -16.25 7.64 18.64
C LEU A 161 -16.53 8.16 20.06
N THR A 162 -15.50 8.27 20.90
CA THR A 162 -15.57 9.00 22.16
C THR A 162 -14.74 10.28 21.98
N GLU A 163 -15.12 11.37 22.67
CA GLU A 163 -14.48 12.69 22.52
C GLU A 163 -12.97 12.69 22.75
N ASP A 164 -12.42 11.67 23.43
CA ASP A 164 -10.99 11.51 23.71
C ASP A 164 -10.13 11.08 22.49
N PHE A 165 -10.74 10.72 21.35
CA PHE A 165 -10.00 10.23 20.17
C PHE A 165 -9.67 11.29 19.13
N THR A 166 -9.68 12.58 19.47
CA THR A 166 -9.32 13.69 18.60
C THR A 166 -7.82 13.79 18.30
N LYS A 167 -6.96 13.00 18.97
CA LYS A 167 -5.54 12.91 18.66
C LYS A 167 -5.28 11.69 17.77
N PRO A 168 -4.93 11.86 16.48
CA PRO A 168 -4.50 10.74 15.66
C PRO A 168 -3.16 10.22 16.16
N ASP A 169 -3.09 8.95 16.55
CA ASP A 169 -1.85 8.26 16.95
C ASP A 169 -0.81 8.18 15.84
N ILE A 170 -1.17 8.57 14.63
CA ILE A 170 -0.26 8.64 13.48
C ILE A 170 -0.72 9.80 12.59
N LYS A 171 0.13 10.80 12.43
CA LYS A 171 -0.04 11.84 11.39
C LYS A 171 0.08 11.17 10.02
N VAL A 172 -1.03 10.90 9.39
CA VAL A 172 -1.12 10.53 7.97
C VAL A 172 -1.60 11.78 7.24
N ASN A 173 -0.69 12.77 7.11
CA ASN A 173 -0.89 13.92 6.23
C ASN A 173 -0.55 13.56 4.80
#